data_1b9666cb82434e1ad6e530773e00a911
#
_entry.id   1b9666cb82434e1ad6e530773e00a911
#
_cell.length_a   1.000
_cell.length_b   1.000
_cell.length_c   1.000
_cell.angle_alpha   90.00
_cell.angle_beta   90.00
_cell.angle_gamma   90.00
#
_symmetry.space_group_name_H-M   'P 1'
#
loop_
_entity.id
_entity.type
_entity.pdbx_description
1 polymer ?
#
loop_
_entity_poly.entity_id
_entity_poly.type
_entity_poly.pdbx_seq_one_letter_code
_entity_poly.pdbx_strand_id
1 'polypeptide(L)'
;MNAVSEALKYGTQAATSIRIDGKRLWDSLMTMAKIGATPKGGVCRLALTDLDKQGRDLIVSWAKDAGCSVSVDQMGNVFMRRTGRNPAALPVMTGSHADSQPTGGRFDGIYGVLGGLEVIRSLNDHGIETEHPVEVVIWTNEEGSRFAPAMVASGVFAGVFTLDYGLSRKDVDGKTIGEELQRIGYAGDVPCGGRPLHAAFELHIEQGPILEAEQKTIGVVTDAQGQRWYEITLTGQEAHAGPTPMPRRRDALLGAARVVDLVNRIGLDNAPFGCATVGMLQVHPNSRNVIPGRVFFTVDFRHPDDAVLAKMDAALRKGVAEIADGIGLATELEQIFYYAPVAFDEACVKSVRAAA
;
A
#
# COMPACT_ATOMS: atom_id res chain seq x y z
N MET A 1 18.95 -7.27 -30.98
CA MET A 1 17.52 -7.07 -31.36
C MET A 1 16.77 -8.34 -31.77
N ASN A 2 17.32 -9.55 -31.74
CA ASN A 2 16.65 -10.77 -32.22
C ASN A 2 16.20 -11.79 -31.17
N ALA A 3 16.70 -11.77 -29.94
CA ALA A 3 16.35 -12.78 -28.95
C ALA A 3 14.96 -12.56 -28.27
N VAL A 4 14.56 -11.30 -28.07
CA VAL A 4 13.26 -10.96 -27.47
C VAL A 4 12.10 -11.21 -28.46
N SER A 5 12.35 -11.01 -29.76
CA SER A 5 11.34 -11.25 -30.83
C SER A 5 11.07 -12.75 -31.07
N GLU A 6 12.05 -13.64 -30.83
CA GLU A 6 11.84 -15.09 -30.93
C GLU A 6 11.16 -15.69 -29.70
N ALA A 7 11.48 -15.22 -28.49
CA ALA A 7 10.82 -15.66 -27.26
C ALA A 7 9.30 -15.38 -27.27
N LEU A 8 8.88 -14.25 -27.86
CA LEU A 8 7.46 -13.91 -28.03
C LEU A 8 6.73 -14.83 -29.02
N LYS A 9 7.40 -15.44 -29.99
CA LYS A 9 6.77 -16.33 -30.96
C LYS A 9 6.46 -17.74 -30.41
N TYR A 10 7.22 -18.23 -29.44
CA TYR A 10 6.99 -19.55 -28.83
C TYR A 10 6.07 -19.47 -27.60
N GLY A 11 5.96 -18.32 -26.94
CA GLY A 11 5.10 -18.12 -25.76
C GLY A 11 3.60 -17.95 -26.11
N THR A 12 3.27 -17.35 -27.23
CA THR A 12 1.89 -16.96 -27.55
C THR A 12 0.96 -18.13 -27.87
N GLN A 13 1.45 -19.22 -28.44
CA GLN A 13 0.59 -20.36 -28.79
C GLN A 13 0.27 -21.29 -27.60
N ALA A 14 1.19 -21.42 -26.63
CA ALA A 14 0.95 -22.19 -25.42
C ALA A 14 0.14 -21.40 -24.37
N ALA A 15 0.35 -20.07 -24.28
CA ALA A 15 -0.32 -19.22 -23.30
C ALA A 15 -1.82 -19.05 -23.57
N THR A 16 -2.27 -19.13 -24.82
CA THR A 16 -3.70 -19.00 -25.20
C THR A 16 -4.58 -20.19 -24.78
N SER A 17 -4.00 -21.30 -24.36
CA SER A 17 -4.73 -22.50 -23.94
C SER A 17 -4.79 -22.69 -22.42
N ILE A 18 -3.96 -21.97 -21.64
CA ILE A 18 -3.94 -22.11 -20.18
C ILE A 18 -5.16 -21.38 -19.60
N ARG A 19 -5.88 -22.07 -18.74
CA ARG A 19 -6.96 -21.49 -17.95
C ARG A 19 -6.66 -21.73 -16.47
N ILE A 20 -6.84 -20.69 -15.67
CA ILE A 20 -6.76 -20.81 -14.21
C ILE A 20 -7.99 -21.55 -13.67
N ASP A 21 -7.87 -22.20 -12.52
CA ASP A 21 -9.04 -22.66 -11.76
C ASP A 21 -9.62 -21.49 -10.95
N GLY A 22 -10.57 -20.78 -11.58
CA GLY A 22 -11.23 -19.64 -10.95
C GLY A 22 -12.01 -20.01 -9.68
N LYS A 23 -12.50 -21.26 -9.57
CA LYS A 23 -13.16 -21.72 -8.36
C LYS A 23 -12.15 -21.89 -7.22
N ARG A 24 -11.01 -22.48 -7.46
CA ARG A 24 -9.94 -22.67 -6.47
C ARG A 24 -9.41 -21.30 -5.98
N LEU A 25 -9.21 -20.33 -6.88
CA LEU A 25 -8.83 -18.97 -6.51
C LEU A 25 -9.91 -18.34 -5.62
N TRP A 26 -11.17 -18.41 -6.03
CA TRP A 26 -12.29 -17.88 -5.25
C TRP A 26 -12.40 -18.53 -3.86
N ASP A 27 -12.31 -19.84 -3.77
CA ASP A 27 -12.36 -20.56 -2.49
C ASP A 27 -11.19 -20.18 -1.57
N SER A 28 -9.99 -19.94 -2.15
CA SER A 28 -8.81 -19.46 -1.41
C SER A 28 -9.05 -18.05 -0.87
N LEU A 29 -9.58 -17.12 -1.69
CA LEU A 29 -9.96 -15.76 -1.28
C LEU A 29 -11.02 -15.76 -0.18
N MET A 30 -12.07 -16.58 -0.32
CA MET A 30 -13.13 -16.68 0.68
C MET A 30 -12.67 -17.33 1.99
N THR A 31 -11.66 -18.18 1.93
CA THR A 31 -11.04 -18.76 3.13
C THR A 31 -10.20 -17.71 3.86
N MET A 32 -9.39 -16.95 3.13
CA MET A 32 -8.64 -15.83 3.71
C MET A 32 -9.55 -14.73 4.28
N ALA A 33 -10.69 -14.48 3.65
CA ALA A 33 -11.67 -13.50 4.12
C ALA A 33 -12.30 -13.82 5.49
N LYS A 34 -12.15 -15.06 5.99
CA LYS A 34 -12.60 -15.44 7.34
C LYS A 34 -11.62 -15.00 8.43
N ILE A 35 -10.34 -14.82 8.09
CA ILE A 35 -9.29 -14.37 9.02
C ILE A 35 -9.40 -12.86 9.17
N GLY A 36 -9.81 -12.40 10.34
CA GLY A 36 -10.06 -10.99 10.61
C GLY A 36 -11.38 -10.48 10.04
N ALA A 37 -12.36 -11.34 9.72
CA ALA A 37 -13.66 -10.94 9.20
C ALA A 37 -14.36 -9.92 10.11
N THR A 38 -14.96 -8.90 9.51
CA THR A 38 -15.74 -7.88 10.21
C THR A 38 -17.24 -8.05 9.97
N PRO A 39 -18.12 -7.56 10.85
CA PRO A 39 -19.56 -7.70 10.69
C PRO A 39 -20.12 -7.11 9.39
N LYS A 40 -19.43 -6.13 8.79
CA LYS A 40 -19.82 -5.51 7.52
C LYS A 40 -19.31 -6.28 6.28
N GLY A 41 -18.69 -7.45 6.47
CA GLY A 41 -18.21 -8.29 5.37
C GLY A 41 -16.84 -7.90 4.81
N GLY A 42 -16.13 -6.97 5.45
CA GLY A 42 -14.71 -6.69 5.21
C GLY A 42 -13.80 -7.50 6.11
N VAL A 43 -12.54 -7.07 6.22
CA VAL A 43 -11.53 -7.70 7.06
C VAL A 43 -10.73 -6.66 7.84
N CYS A 44 -10.16 -7.07 8.99
CA CYS A 44 -9.19 -6.33 9.77
C CYS A 44 -8.02 -7.29 10.09
N ARG A 45 -6.97 -7.23 9.31
CA ARG A 45 -5.69 -7.94 9.49
C ARG A 45 -4.55 -6.94 9.48
N LEU A 46 -4.46 -6.12 10.55
CA LEU A 46 -3.37 -5.14 10.64
C LEU A 46 -2.02 -5.85 10.65
N ALA A 47 -1.06 -5.22 9.98
CA ALA A 47 0.29 -5.76 9.81
C ALA A 47 0.90 -6.28 11.13
N LEU A 48 1.49 -7.47 11.07
CA LEU A 48 2.20 -8.14 12.16
C LEU A 48 1.34 -8.43 13.41
N THR A 49 0.00 -8.43 13.29
CA THR A 49 -0.89 -8.98 14.32
C THR A 49 -0.95 -10.50 14.24
N ASP A 50 -1.56 -11.15 15.23
CA ASP A 50 -1.78 -12.60 15.21
C ASP A 50 -2.71 -13.03 14.07
N LEU A 51 -3.63 -12.15 13.65
CA LEU A 51 -4.46 -12.40 12.46
C LEU A 51 -3.66 -12.32 11.16
N ASP A 52 -2.73 -11.37 11.02
CA ASP A 52 -1.82 -11.32 9.88
C ASP A 52 -0.92 -12.56 9.85
N LYS A 53 -0.40 -12.97 11.03
CA LYS A 53 0.34 -14.24 11.15
C LYS A 53 -0.47 -15.44 10.66
N GLN A 54 -1.73 -15.58 11.10
CA GLN A 54 -2.59 -16.67 10.65
C GLN A 54 -2.78 -16.68 9.13
N GLY A 55 -2.97 -15.49 8.54
CA GLY A 55 -3.07 -15.34 7.09
C GLY A 55 -1.81 -15.78 6.37
N ARG A 56 -0.65 -15.30 6.82
CA ARG A 56 0.67 -15.66 6.27
C ARG A 56 0.93 -17.16 6.38
N ASP A 57 0.70 -17.76 7.56
CA ASP A 57 0.90 -19.20 7.79
C ASP A 57 0.05 -20.03 6.83
N LEU A 58 -1.20 -19.64 6.59
CA LEU A 58 -2.09 -20.33 5.67
C LEU A 58 -1.61 -20.25 4.21
N ILE A 59 -1.20 -19.05 3.75
CA ILE A 59 -0.67 -18.85 2.39
C ILE A 59 0.61 -19.66 2.20
N VAL A 60 1.51 -19.62 3.18
CA VAL A 60 2.77 -20.38 3.17
C VAL A 60 2.50 -21.88 3.10
N SER A 61 1.49 -22.39 3.82
CA SER A 61 1.08 -23.80 3.72
C SER A 61 0.66 -24.13 2.29
N TRP A 62 -0.23 -23.36 1.69
CA TRP A 62 -0.69 -23.56 0.32
C TRP A 62 0.42 -23.48 -0.73
N ALA A 63 1.40 -22.60 -0.52
CA ALA A 63 2.55 -22.49 -1.41
C ALA A 63 3.45 -23.73 -1.32
N LYS A 64 3.68 -24.26 -0.10
CA LYS A 64 4.42 -25.52 0.09
C LYS A 64 3.70 -26.70 -0.55
N ASP A 65 2.38 -26.79 -0.41
CA ASP A 65 1.56 -27.80 -1.06
C ASP A 65 1.63 -27.70 -2.59
N ALA A 66 1.85 -26.50 -3.13
CA ALA A 66 2.09 -26.26 -4.56
C ALA A 66 3.56 -26.50 -4.99
N GLY A 67 4.42 -26.99 -4.09
CA GLY A 67 5.82 -27.32 -4.39
C GLY A 67 6.78 -26.13 -4.35
N CYS A 68 6.39 -25.01 -3.75
CA CYS A 68 7.26 -23.85 -3.60
C CYS A 68 8.25 -24.01 -2.44
N SER A 69 9.49 -23.56 -2.64
CA SER A 69 10.37 -23.19 -1.54
C SER A 69 9.96 -21.84 -0.96
N VAL A 70 10.14 -21.67 0.35
CA VAL A 70 9.73 -20.43 1.04
C VAL A 70 10.94 -19.85 1.76
N SER A 71 11.15 -18.55 1.57
CA SER A 71 12.14 -17.77 2.31
C SER A 71 11.52 -16.50 2.86
N VAL A 72 12.06 -15.99 3.95
CA VAL A 72 11.61 -14.76 4.60
C VAL A 72 12.81 -13.84 4.76
N ASP A 73 12.66 -12.57 4.40
CA ASP A 73 13.73 -11.60 4.58
C ASP A 73 13.66 -10.88 5.95
N GLN A 74 14.64 -10.04 6.22
CA GLN A 74 14.77 -9.31 7.49
C GLN A 74 13.61 -8.34 7.77
N MET A 75 12.85 -7.94 6.74
CA MET A 75 11.63 -7.12 6.88
C MET A 75 10.36 -7.96 6.96
N GLY A 76 10.50 -9.31 7.00
CA GLY A 76 9.37 -10.23 7.04
C GLY A 76 8.64 -10.39 5.72
N ASN A 77 9.19 -9.90 4.61
CA ASN A 77 8.64 -10.21 3.29
C ASN A 77 8.79 -11.71 3.02
N VAL A 78 7.73 -12.35 2.57
CA VAL A 78 7.69 -13.80 2.31
C VAL A 78 7.80 -14.04 0.82
N PHE A 79 8.79 -14.83 0.40
CA PHE A 79 9.00 -15.21 -1.00
C PHE A 79 8.72 -16.71 -1.16
N MET A 80 7.78 -17.04 -2.02
CA MET A 80 7.35 -18.40 -2.35
C MET A 80 7.76 -18.69 -3.79
N ARG A 81 8.82 -19.51 -3.96
CA ARG A 81 9.49 -19.72 -5.25
C ARG A 81 9.20 -21.10 -5.82
N ARG A 82 8.65 -21.11 -7.04
CA ARG A 82 8.62 -22.27 -7.93
C ARG A 82 9.86 -22.24 -8.84
N THR A 83 10.60 -23.31 -8.89
CA THR A 83 11.77 -23.46 -9.77
C THR A 83 11.36 -23.41 -11.24
N GLY A 84 12.23 -22.80 -12.08
CA GLY A 84 12.18 -22.95 -13.54
C GLY A 84 13.18 -23.99 -14.04
N ARG A 85 13.25 -24.20 -15.35
CA ARG A 85 14.27 -25.04 -16.00
C ARG A 85 15.69 -24.53 -15.73
N ASN A 86 15.87 -23.23 -15.64
CA ASN A 86 17.09 -22.58 -15.23
C ASN A 86 16.94 -21.98 -13.81
N PRO A 87 17.30 -22.71 -12.75
CA PRO A 87 17.15 -22.22 -11.38
C PRO A 87 18.01 -21.00 -11.05
N ALA A 88 19.07 -20.75 -11.83
CA ALA A 88 19.96 -19.59 -11.68
C ALA A 88 19.46 -18.35 -12.43
N ALA A 89 18.46 -18.48 -13.29
CA ALA A 89 17.87 -17.33 -13.96
C ALA A 89 17.19 -16.38 -12.96
N LEU A 90 17.17 -15.10 -13.29
CA LEU A 90 16.46 -14.08 -12.51
C LEU A 90 14.98 -14.43 -12.45
N PRO A 91 14.33 -14.39 -11.28
CA PRO A 91 12.93 -14.74 -11.16
C PRO A 91 11.99 -13.71 -11.81
N VAL A 92 10.86 -14.17 -12.31
CA VAL A 92 9.68 -13.36 -12.54
C VAL A 92 8.89 -13.35 -11.24
N MET A 93 8.71 -12.17 -10.66
CA MET A 93 8.01 -11.99 -9.40
C MET A 93 6.58 -11.52 -9.63
N THR A 94 5.65 -12.02 -8.83
CA THR A 94 4.29 -11.50 -8.70
C THR A 94 3.89 -11.51 -7.24
N GLY A 95 2.83 -10.82 -6.87
CA GLY A 95 2.35 -10.81 -5.49
C GLY A 95 1.76 -9.46 -5.12
N SER A 96 1.58 -9.25 -3.85
CA SER A 96 1.08 -8.04 -3.22
C SER A 96 1.26 -8.14 -1.70
N HIS A 97 0.28 -7.69 -0.90
CA HIS A 97 0.30 -7.74 0.55
C HIS A 97 -0.84 -8.60 1.12
N ALA A 98 -0.74 -8.95 2.40
CA ALA A 98 -1.77 -9.70 3.14
C ALA A 98 -2.35 -8.90 4.32
N ASP A 99 -1.68 -7.84 4.77
CA ASP A 99 -2.24 -6.91 5.75
C ASP A 99 -3.39 -6.10 5.14
N SER A 100 -4.21 -5.51 5.99
CA SER A 100 -5.35 -4.69 5.59
C SER A 100 -5.45 -3.45 6.45
N GLN A 101 -6.23 -2.48 5.97
CA GLN A 101 -6.74 -1.38 6.78
C GLN A 101 -7.66 -1.89 7.91
N PRO A 102 -7.96 -1.05 8.94
CA PRO A 102 -8.85 -1.44 10.05
C PRO A 102 -10.25 -1.89 9.62
N THR A 103 -10.72 -1.37 8.49
CA THR A 103 -12.01 -1.72 7.85
C THR A 103 -11.81 -2.00 6.37
N GLY A 104 -10.81 -2.83 6.05
CA GLY A 104 -10.39 -3.13 4.69
C GLY A 104 -11.34 -4.03 3.91
N GLY A 105 -11.19 -4.02 2.59
CA GLY A 105 -11.84 -4.94 1.69
C GLY A 105 -11.22 -6.35 1.79
N ARG A 106 -12.02 -7.38 1.47
CA ARG A 106 -11.58 -8.78 1.53
C ARG A 106 -10.70 -9.21 0.35
N PHE A 107 -10.52 -8.35 -0.64
CA PHE A 107 -9.78 -8.63 -1.87
C PHE A 107 -8.51 -7.81 -2.00
N ASP A 108 -8.41 -6.71 -1.24
CA ASP A 108 -7.31 -5.78 -1.28
C ASP A 108 -5.98 -6.44 -0.93
N GLY A 109 -4.98 -6.29 -1.79
CA GLY A 109 -3.67 -6.93 -1.72
C GLY A 109 -3.70 -8.44 -1.85
N ILE A 110 -4.52 -9.11 -1.05
CA ILE A 110 -4.61 -10.57 -1.01
C ILE A 110 -4.98 -11.19 -2.37
N TYR A 111 -5.69 -10.45 -3.23
CA TYR A 111 -6.00 -10.90 -4.59
C TYR A 111 -4.73 -11.09 -5.42
N GLY A 112 -3.76 -10.17 -5.33
CA GLY A 112 -2.48 -10.29 -6.02
C GLY A 112 -1.63 -11.45 -5.53
N VAL A 113 -1.60 -11.68 -4.22
CA VAL A 113 -0.89 -12.83 -3.61
C VAL A 113 -1.50 -14.16 -4.06
N LEU A 114 -2.80 -14.32 -3.92
CA LEU A 114 -3.49 -15.56 -4.26
C LEU A 114 -3.61 -15.78 -5.78
N GLY A 115 -3.71 -14.71 -6.55
CA GLY A 115 -3.62 -14.76 -8.01
C GLY A 115 -2.26 -15.27 -8.47
N GLY A 116 -1.17 -14.78 -7.88
CA GLY A 116 0.18 -15.30 -8.12
C GLY A 116 0.34 -16.77 -7.75
N LEU A 117 -0.21 -17.20 -6.61
CA LEU A 117 -0.21 -18.59 -6.20
C LEU A 117 -1.04 -19.47 -7.16
N GLU A 118 -2.17 -18.95 -7.65
CA GLU A 118 -3.00 -19.64 -8.63
C GLU A 118 -2.30 -19.81 -9.99
N VAL A 119 -1.49 -18.83 -10.40
CA VAL A 119 -0.62 -18.98 -11.58
C VAL A 119 0.34 -20.18 -11.39
N ILE A 120 1.00 -20.28 -10.23
CA ILE A 120 1.89 -21.43 -9.92
C ILE A 120 1.13 -22.75 -9.96
N ARG A 121 -0.03 -22.82 -9.32
CA ARG A 121 -0.89 -24.02 -9.32
C ARG A 121 -1.32 -24.42 -10.74
N SER A 122 -1.72 -23.44 -11.55
CA SER A 122 -2.15 -23.68 -12.93
C SER A 122 -0.99 -24.15 -13.81
N LEU A 123 0.22 -23.61 -13.63
CA LEU A 123 1.41 -24.12 -14.31
C LEU A 123 1.70 -25.58 -13.93
N ASN A 124 1.51 -25.95 -12.66
CA ASN A 124 1.67 -27.33 -12.21
C ASN A 124 0.60 -28.25 -12.81
N ASP A 125 -0.66 -27.85 -12.79
CA ASP A 125 -1.79 -28.64 -13.32
C ASP A 125 -1.61 -28.96 -14.81
N HIS A 126 -0.99 -28.05 -15.57
CA HIS A 126 -0.72 -28.22 -17.00
C HIS A 126 0.67 -28.80 -17.30
N GLY A 127 1.47 -29.13 -16.29
CA GLY A 127 2.82 -29.67 -16.46
C GLY A 127 3.77 -28.71 -17.19
N ILE A 128 3.57 -27.39 -17.04
CA ILE A 128 4.36 -26.37 -17.73
C ILE A 128 5.59 -26.02 -16.91
N GLU A 129 6.76 -26.21 -17.50
CA GLU A 129 8.02 -25.72 -16.97
C GLU A 129 8.33 -24.34 -17.57
N THR A 130 8.52 -23.33 -16.72
CA THR A 130 8.97 -22.00 -17.12
C THR A 130 10.48 -21.95 -17.24
N GLU A 131 11.02 -21.09 -18.11
CA GLU A 131 12.47 -20.88 -18.19
C GLU A 131 13.00 -20.26 -16.91
N HIS A 132 12.36 -19.18 -16.46
CA HIS A 132 12.67 -18.48 -15.23
C HIS A 132 11.91 -19.07 -14.04
N PRO A 133 12.46 -19.01 -12.84
CA PRO A 133 11.68 -19.23 -11.63
C PRO A 133 10.53 -18.23 -11.53
N VAL A 134 9.41 -18.67 -10.95
CA VAL A 134 8.27 -17.78 -10.60
C VAL A 134 8.24 -17.61 -9.10
N GLU A 135 8.22 -16.40 -8.62
CA GLU A 135 8.12 -16.07 -7.19
C GLU A 135 6.84 -15.32 -6.89
N VAL A 136 6.14 -15.75 -5.84
CA VAL A 136 5.05 -14.97 -5.24
C VAL A 136 5.58 -14.31 -3.98
N VAL A 137 5.35 -13.00 -3.84
CA VAL A 137 5.77 -12.23 -2.66
C VAL A 137 4.57 -11.80 -1.82
N ILE A 138 4.75 -11.77 -0.50
CA ILE A 138 3.89 -11.06 0.44
C ILE A 138 4.71 -9.92 1.02
N TRP A 139 4.39 -8.69 0.66
CA TRP A 139 5.01 -7.49 1.23
C TRP A 139 4.49 -7.24 2.65
N THR A 140 5.38 -6.91 3.57
CA THR A 140 5.04 -6.62 4.97
C THR A 140 4.67 -5.15 5.15
N ASN A 141 3.54 -4.89 5.81
CA ASN A 141 3.06 -3.54 6.15
C ASN A 141 3.00 -2.61 4.92
N GLU A 142 2.29 -3.08 3.88
CA GLU A 142 2.10 -2.29 2.68
C GLU A 142 1.16 -1.12 2.95
N GLU A 143 0.07 -1.33 3.66
CA GLU A 143 -0.98 -0.36 3.95
C GLU A 143 -0.53 0.82 4.82
N GLY A 144 0.50 0.65 5.64
CA GLY A 144 0.94 1.69 6.58
C GLY A 144 -0.05 2.00 7.71
N SER A 145 -1.13 1.25 7.80
CA SER A 145 -2.22 1.50 8.76
C SER A 145 -1.83 1.27 10.22
N ARG A 146 -0.90 0.36 10.48
CA ARG A 146 -0.34 0.13 11.82
C ARG A 146 0.99 0.84 12.02
N PHE A 147 1.88 0.76 11.04
CA PHE A 147 3.22 1.37 11.08
C PHE A 147 3.38 2.29 9.89
N ALA A 148 3.32 3.60 10.10
CA ALA A 148 3.58 4.57 9.05
C ALA A 148 5.09 4.64 8.70
N PRO A 149 5.43 4.88 7.42
CA PRO A 149 4.54 5.09 6.28
C PRO A 149 4.06 3.79 5.63
N ALA A 150 3.23 3.89 4.60
CA ALA A 150 2.89 2.77 3.73
C ALA A 150 4.11 2.22 3.00
N MET A 151 4.01 0.98 2.47
CA MET A 151 5.03 0.31 1.64
C MET A 151 6.43 0.24 2.27
N VAL A 152 6.52 0.22 3.62
CA VAL A 152 7.82 0.33 4.30
C VAL A 152 8.74 -0.85 3.96
N ALA A 153 8.24 -2.08 3.93
CA ALA A 153 9.08 -3.24 3.69
C ALA A 153 9.48 -3.41 2.21
N SER A 154 8.58 -3.15 1.27
CA SER A 154 8.93 -3.07 -0.15
C SER A 154 9.87 -1.90 -0.44
N GLY A 155 9.73 -0.78 0.30
CA GLY A 155 10.64 0.35 0.23
C GLY A 155 12.06 0.02 0.70
N VAL A 156 12.21 -0.79 1.77
CA VAL A 156 13.53 -1.32 2.17
C VAL A 156 14.08 -2.28 1.11
N PHE A 157 13.24 -3.17 0.58
CA PHE A 157 13.63 -4.09 -0.49
C PHE A 157 14.13 -3.35 -1.74
N ALA A 158 13.48 -2.27 -2.13
CA ALA A 158 13.84 -1.43 -3.27
C ALA A 158 14.99 -0.44 -2.99
N GLY A 159 15.50 -0.36 -1.74
CA GLY A 159 16.57 0.56 -1.35
C GLY A 159 16.14 2.02 -1.16
N VAL A 160 14.83 2.28 -1.06
CA VAL A 160 14.28 3.61 -0.74
C VAL A 160 14.47 3.94 0.74
N PHE A 161 14.29 2.93 1.61
CA PHE A 161 14.52 3.05 3.05
C PHE A 161 15.67 2.14 3.48
N THR A 162 16.33 2.50 4.57
CA THR A 162 17.30 1.61 5.23
C THR A 162 16.56 0.54 6.05
N LEU A 163 17.22 -0.60 6.28
CA LEU A 163 16.68 -1.67 7.13
C LEU A 163 16.37 -1.16 8.54
N ASP A 164 17.29 -0.39 9.13
CA ASP A 164 17.12 0.18 10.49
C ASP A 164 15.91 1.13 10.55
N TYR A 165 15.73 1.96 9.50
CA TYR A 165 14.53 2.80 9.40
C TYR A 165 13.27 1.93 9.42
N GLY A 166 13.18 0.91 8.58
CA GLY A 166 12.03 0.03 8.50
C GLY A 166 11.73 -0.67 9.84
N LEU A 167 12.73 -1.35 10.40
CA LEU A 167 12.58 -2.10 11.65
C LEU A 167 12.22 -1.21 12.86
N SER A 168 12.63 0.06 12.86
CA SER A 168 12.37 1.01 13.95
C SER A 168 11.00 1.69 13.91
N ARG A 169 10.21 1.51 12.84
CA ARG A 169 8.86 2.12 12.76
C ARG A 169 7.97 1.62 13.89
N LYS A 170 7.26 2.55 14.53
CA LYS A 170 6.45 2.29 15.72
C LYS A 170 4.96 2.41 15.40
N ASP A 171 4.17 1.59 16.05
CA ASP A 171 2.72 1.74 16.11
C ASP A 171 2.31 2.72 17.23
N VAL A 172 1.00 2.93 17.36
CA VAL A 172 0.41 3.84 18.40
C VAL A 172 0.69 3.40 19.83
N ASP A 173 1.01 2.12 20.06
CA ASP A 173 1.37 1.57 21.36
C ASP A 173 2.89 1.59 21.62
N GLY A 174 3.68 2.12 20.67
CA GLY A 174 5.13 2.24 20.75
C GLY A 174 5.91 0.96 20.38
N LYS A 175 5.24 -0.10 19.91
CA LYS A 175 5.89 -1.33 19.44
C LYS A 175 6.52 -1.12 18.07
N THR A 176 7.69 -1.68 17.86
CA THR A 176 8.39 -1.58 16.59
C THR A 176 8.06 -2.73 15.63
N ILE A 177 8.26 -2.52 14.32
CA ILE A 177 8.19 -3.59 13.32
C ILE A 177 9.14 -4.74 13.68
N GLY A 178 10.39 -4.43 14.07
CA GLY A 178 11.38 -5.44 14.42
C GLY A 178 10.94 -6.32 15.61
N GLU A 179 10.40 -5.73 16.68
CA GLU A 179 9.86 -6.48 17.83
C GLU A 179 8.68 -7.37 17.42
N GLU A 180 7.76 -6.85 16.63
CA GLU A 180 6.57 -7.59 16.21
C GLU A 180 6.90 -8.71 15.21
N LEU A 181 7.87 -8.52 14.32
CA LEU A 181 8.39 -9.59 13.44
C LEU A 181 8.96 -10.75 14.26
N GLN A 182 9.75 -10.45 15.30
CA GLN A 182 10.26 -11.49 16.21
C GLN A 182 9.13 -12.17 16.96
N ARG A 183 8.17 -11.40 17.48
CA ARG A 183 7.02 -11.93 18.24
C ARG A 183 6.18 -12.91 17.45
N ILE A 184 5.92 -12.62 16.17
CA ILE A 184 5.10 -13.51 15.32
C ILE A 184 5.92 -14.59 14.59
N GLY A 185 7.27 -14.56 14.71
CA GLY A 185 8.16 -15.53 14.10
C GLY A 185 8.40 -15.33 12.59
N TYR A 186 8.29 -14.09 12.12
CA TYR A 186 8.55 -13.69 10.73
C TYR A 186 9.78 -12.78 10.56
N ALA A 187 10.63 -12.63 11.57
CA ALA A 187 11.96 -12.05 11.42
C ALA A 187 12.84 -13.06 10.67
N GLY A 188 12.96 -12.89 9.34
CA GLY A 188 13.75 -13.78 8.51
C GLY A 188 15.24 -13.46 8.55
N ASP A 189 16.06 -14.39 7.99
CA ASP A 189 17.52 -14.30 7.93
C ASP A 189 18.03 -13.88 6.55
N VAL A 190 17.17 -13.86 5.53
CA VAL A 190 17.55 -13.41 4.19
C VAL A 190 17.72 -11.90 4.19
N PRO A 191 18.83 -11.35 3.65
CA PRO A 191 18.98 -9.91 3.50
C PRO A 191 17.82 -9.28 2.73
N CYS A 192 17.29 -8.17 3.22
CA CYS A 192 16.21 -7.47 2.54
C CYS A 192 16.77 -6.62 1.41
N GLY A 193 16.28 -6.84 0.19
CA GLY A 193 16.70 -6.11 -1.01
C GLY A 193 18.01 -6.60 -1.64
N GLY A 194 18.52 -5.79 -2.59
CA GLY A 194 19.78 -6.08 -3.28
C GLY A 194 19.73 -7.27 -4.24
N ARG A 195 18.56 -7.87 -4.50
CA ARG A 195 18.42 -9.01 -5.41
C ARG A 195 17.76 -8.57 -6.73
N PRO A 196 18.39 -8.92 -7.86
CA PRO A 196 17.84 -8.58 -9.17
C PRO A 196 16.65 -9.47 -9.51
N LEU A 197 15.71 -8.91 -10.28
CA LEU A 197 14.53 -9.57 -10.85
C LEU A 197 14.59 -9.51 -12.37
N HIS A 198 13.96 -10.49 -13.04
CA HIS A 198 13.74 -10.42 -14.48
C HIS A 198 12.59 -9.45 -14.79
N ALA A 199 11.47 -9.59 -14.09
CA ALA A 199 10.30 -8.72 -14.16
C ALA A 199 9.50 -8.86 -12.86
N ALA A 200 8.68 -7.86 -12.56
CA ALA A 200 7.70 -7.91 -11.47
C ALA A 200 6.33 -7.49 -11.98
N PHE A 201 5.29 -8.20 -11.58
CA PHE A 201 3.90 -7.95 -11.90
C PHE A 201 3.05 -7.98 -10.65
N GLU A 202 2.02 -7.16 -10.60
CA GLU A 202 1.04 -7.19 -9.53
C GLU A 202 -0.38 -7.17 -10.11
N LEU A 203 -1.19 -8.14 -9.69
CA LEU A 203 -2.62 -8.15 -9.95
C LEU A 203 -3.31 -7.49 -8.76
N HIS A 204 -4.04 -6.40 -9.01
CA HIS A 204 -4.71 -5.66 -7.96
C HIS A 204 -6.16 -5.33 -8.32
N ILE A 205 -7.02 -5.13 -7.33
CA ILE A 205 -8.35 -4.54 -7.55
C ILE A 205 -8.18 -3.04 -7.85
N GLU A 206 -9.10 -2.43 -8.56
CA GLU A 206 -9.03 -0.99 -8.86
C GLU A 206 -9.11 -0.11 -7.59
N GLN A 207 -9.81 -0.55 -6.57
CA GLN A 207 -10.17 0.24 -5.38
C GLN A 207 -10.89 1.56 -5.71
N GLY A 208 -11.52 1.60 -6.85
CA GLY A 208 -12.20 2.80 -7.37
C GLY A 208 -13.39 2.42 -8.27
N PRO A 209 -14.19 3.39 -8.69
CA PRO A 209 -15.43 3.15 -9.43
C PRO A 209 -15.27 3.28 -10.96
N ILE A 210 -14.08 3.58 -11.50
CA ILE A 210 -13.93 4.01 -12.89
C ILE A 210 -14.15 2.85 -13.85
N LEU A 211 -13.50 1.70 -13.62
CA LEU A 211 -13.66 0.53 -14.49
C LEU A 211 -15.12 0.03 -14.49
N GLU A 212 -15.75 0.01 -13.32
CA GLU A 212 -17.17 -0.35 -13.22
C GLU A 212 -18.06 0.65 -13.98
N ALA A 213 -17.84 1.95 -13.81
CA ALA A 213 -18.59 2.99 -14.52
C ALA A 213 -18.40 2.92 -16.04
N GLU A 214 -17.22 2.51 -16.49
CA GLU A 214 -16.89 2.33 -17.90
C GLU A 214 -17.23 0.92 -18.44
N GLN A 215 -17.76 0.03 -17.60
CA GLN A 215 -18.08 -1.37 -17.92
C GLN A 215 -16.85 -2.13 -18.44
N LYS A 216 -15.66 -1.89 -17.83
CA LYS A 216 -14.40 -2.56 -18.11
C LYS A 216 -14.08 -3.55 -17.02
N THR A 217 -13.59 -4.73 -17.41
CA THR A 217 -13.17 -5.77 -16.45
C THR A 217 -11.69 -5.60 -16.05
N ILE A 218 -10.85 -5.19 -17.00
CA ILE A 218 -9.40 -5.10 -16.84
C ILE A 218 -8.94 -3.67 -17.15
N GLY A 219 -8.13 -3.11 -16.26
CA GLY A 219 -7.33 -1.91 -16.48
C GLY A 219 -5.86 -2.27 -16.58
N VAL A 220 -5.19 -1.83 -17.63
CA VAL A 220 -3.75 -1.98 -17.78
C VAL A 220 -3.07 -0.76 -17.21
N VAL A 221 -2.47 -0.91 -16.02
CA VAL A 221 -1.78 0.20 -15.33
C VAL A 221 -0.46 0.48 -16.03
N THR A 222 -0.18 1.74 -16.34
CA THR A 222 1.02 2.19 -17.06
C THR A 222 2.01 2.91 -16.16
N ASP A 223 1.55 3.40 -15.03
CA ASP A 223 2.34 4.19 -14.08
C ASP A 223 1.71 4.17 -12.68
N ALA A 224 2.51 4.48 -11.66
CA ALA A 224 2.06 4.74 -10.30
C ALA A 224 2.02 6.24 -10.05
N GLN A 225 0.93 6.73 -9.44
CA GLN A 225 0.82 8.13 -9.04
C GLN A 225 1.86 8.47 -7.97
N GLY A 226 2.39 9.70 -8.01
CA GLY A 226 3.16 10.24 -6.90
C GLY A 226 2.29 10.49 -5.68
N GLN A 227 2.90 10.42 -4.50
CA GLN A 227 2.20 10.53 -3.22
C GLN A 227 3.01 11.36 -2.22
N ARG A 228 2.31 12.17 -1.41
CA ARG A 228 2.87 12.88 -0.26
C ARG A 228 1.97 12.78 0.93
N TRP A 229 2.54 12.39 2.08
CA TRP A 229 1.84 12.38 3.36
C TRP A 229 2.41 13.44 4.29
N TYR A 230 1.51 14.06 5.03
CA TYR A 230 1.87 15.10 6.00
C TYR A 230 1.22 14.81 7.34
N GLU A 231 1.94 15.18 8.40
CA GLU A 231 1.43 15.31 9.74
C GLU A 231 1.40 16.80 10.10
N ILE A 232 0.26 17.27 10.60
CA ILE A 232 0.07 18.69 10.92
C ILE A 232 -0.48 18.79 12.34
N THR A 233 0.19 19.62 13.15
CA THR A 233 -0.30 20.00 14.47
C THR A 233 -0.59 21.50 14.47
N LEU A 234 -1.80 21.89 14.87
CA LEU A 234 -2.18 23.25 15.16
C LEU A 234 -2.33 23.41 16.67
N THR A 235 -1.63 24.41 17.22
CA THR A 235 -1.66 24.73 18.66
C THR A 235 -2.20 26.14 18.86
N GLY A 236 -3.31 26.22 19.60
CA GLY A 236 -3.97 27.45 20.01
C GLY A 236 -3.98 27.59 21.52
N GLN A 237 -5.16 27.90 22.10
CA GLN A 237 -5.31 28.09 23.54
C GLN A 237 -6.62 27.50 24.02
N GLU A 238 -6.54 26.57 24.96
CA GLU A 238 -7.71 26.06 25.67
C GLU A 238 -8.36 27.17 26.51
N ALA A 239 -9.67 27.28 26.39
CA ALA A 239 -10.43 28.22 27.18
C ALA A 239 -11.88 27.75 27.34
N HIS A 240 -12.58 28.22 28.34
CA HIS A 240 -13.99 27.93 28.52
C HIS A 240 -14.84 28.58 27.42
N ALA A 241 -15.69 27.79 26.76
CA ALA A 241 -16.45 28.22 25.56
C ALA A 241 -17.47 29.33 25.86
N GLY A 242 -18.03 29.41 27.06
CA GLY A 242 -19.04 30.40 27.44
C GLY A 242 -18.48 31.81 27.61
N PRO A 243 -17.58 32.05 28.58
CA PRO A 243 -17.13 33.41 28.92
C PRO A 243 -16.04 33.95 27.99
N THR A 244 -15.42 33.12 27.11
CA THR A 244 -14.36 33.59 26.21
C THR A 244 -14.94 34.24 24.96
N PRO A 245 -14.77 35.58 24.78
CA PRO A 245 -15.33 36.29 23.62
C PRO A 245 -14.70 35.79 22.29
N MET A 246 -15.50 35.76 21.22
CA MET A 246 -15.06 35.29 19.91
C MET A 246 -13.73 35.91 19.42
N PRO A 247 -13.50 37.26 19.52
CA PRO A 247 -12.25 37.87 19.03
C PRO A 247 -10.99 37.48 19.86
N ARG A 248 -11.15 36.84 21.01
CA ARG A 248 -10.06 36.44 21.89
C ARG A 248 -9.67 34.97 21.74
N ARG A 249 -10.37 34.22 20.91
CA ARG A 249 -10.18 32.77 20.76
C ARG A 249 -9.00 32.46 19.85
N ARG A 250 -8.19 31.52 20.28
CA ARG A 250 -7.18 30.83 19.46
C ARG A 250 -7.61 29.36 19.32
N ASP A 251 -8.62 29.14 18.50
CA ASP A 251 -9.32 27.86 18.36
C ASP A 251 -8.61 26.99 17.34
N ALA A 252 -7.89 25.96 17.82
CA ALA A 252 -7.15 25.04 16.98
C ALA A 252 -8.08 24.19 16.08
N LEU A 253 -9.31 23.86 16.55
CA LEU A 253 -10.25 23.10 15.75
C LEU A 253 -10.87 23.92 14.61
N LEU A 254 -11.12 25.21 14.83
CA LEU A 254 -11.51 26.12 13.74
C LEU A 254 -10.40 26.20 12.68
N GLY A 255 -9.13 26.27 13.11
CA GLY A 255 -7.99 26.22 12.19
C GLY A 255 -7.96 24.94 11.39
N ALA A 256 -8.08 23.78 12.05
CA ALA A 256 -8.10 22.47 11.40
C ALA A 256 -9.26 22.35 10.41
N ALA A 257 -10.47 22.77 10.76
CA ALA A 257 -11.64 22.75 9.87
C ALA A 257 -11.41 23.56 8.57
N ARG A 258 -10.75 24.72 8.68
CA ARG A 258 -10.37 25.53 7.51
C ARG A 258 -9.29 24.86 6.66
N VAL A 259 -8.33 24.18 7.29
CA VAL A 259 -7.32 23.40 6.55
C VAL A 259 -7.95 22.20 5.87
N VAL A 260 -8.90 21.50 6.49
CA VAL A 260 -9.66 20.39 5.84
C VAL A 260 -10.36 20.89 4.57
N ASP A 261 -11.04 22.04 4.63
CA ASP A 261 -11.66 22.64 3.45
C ASP A 261 -10.61 23.07 2.39
N LEU A 262 -9.48 23.64 2.81
CA LEU A 262 -8.36 23.96 1.93
C LEU A 262 -7.82 22.69 1.21
N VAL A 263 -7.59 21.60 1.93
CA VAL A 263 -7.12 20.32 1.37
C VAL A 263 -8.09 19.83 0.30
N ASN A 264 -9.39 19.83 0.59
CA ASN A 264 -10.42 19.46 -0.39
C ASN A 264 -10.36 20.34 -1.65
N ARG A 265 -10.25 21.66 -1.51
CA ARG A 265 -10.13 22.58 -2.65
C ARG A 265 -8.87 22.33 -3.47
N ILE A 266 -7.72 22.08 -2.82
CA ILE A 266 -6.48 21.75 -3.53
C ILE A 266 -6.69 20.51 -4.42
N GLY A 267 -7.38 19.48 -3.93
CA GLY A 267 -7.72 18.31 -4.76
C GLY A 267 -8.58 18.67 -5.96
N LEU A 268 -9.66 19.42 -5.74
CA LEU A 268 -10.59 19.83 -6.80
C LEU A 268 -9.94 20.74 -7.85
N ASP A 269 -9.05 21.67 -7.42
CA ASP A 269 -8.33 22.59 -8.31
C ASP A 269 -7.30 21.88 -9.21
N ASN A 270 -6.95 20.62 -8.89
CA ASN A 270 -6.05 19.78 -9.67
C ASN A 270 -6.75 18.57 -10.32
N ALA A 271 -8.07 18.68 -10.53
CA ALA A 271 -8.84 17.68 -11.28
C ALA A 271 -8.30 17.51 -12.72
N PRO A 272 -8.48 16.35 -13.39
CA PRO A 272 -9.23 15.19 -12.90
C PRO A 272 -8.42 14.23 -12.02
N PHE A 273 -7.12 14.39 -11.86
CA PHE A 273 -6.23 13.40 -11.25
C PHE A 273 -5.82 13.76 -9.81
N GLY A 274 -6.03 15.00 -9.37
CA GLY A 274 -5.68 15.43 -8.02
C GLY A 274 -6.54 14.73 -6.97
N CYS A 275 -5.92 13.94 -6.09
CA CYS A 275 -6.56 13.37 -4.90
C CYS A 275 -5.99 14.02 -3.65
N ALA A 276 -6.88 14.37 -2.72
CA ALA A 276 -6.52 15.06 -1.48
C ALA A 276 -7.45 14.64 -0.35
N THR A 277 -6.89 14.14 0.75
CA THR A 277 -7.67 13.57 1.86
C THR A 277 -7.08 13.97 3.20
N VAL A 278 -7.94 14.32 4.16
CA VAL A 278 -7.62 14.32 5.60
C VAL A 278 -8.20 13.05 6.20
N GLY A 279 -7.35 12.07 6.46
CA GLY A 279 -7.77 10.72 6.88
C GLY A 279 -7.88 10.52 8.39
N MET A 280 -7.16 11.34 9.18
CA MET A 280 -7.15 11.26 10.65
C MET A 280 -7.19 12.64 11.25
N LEU A 281 -7.94 12.81 12.36
CA LEU A 281 -8.02 14.05 13.11
C LEU A 281 -8.18 13.75 14.60
N GLN A 282 -7.31 14.31 15.43
CA GLN A 282 -7.33 14.17 16.89
C GLN A 282 -7.45 15.54 17.54
N VAL A 283 -8.43 15.73 18.40
CA VAL A 283 -8.75 17.00 19.05
C VAL A 283 -8.44 16.91 20.54
N HIS A 284 -7.76 17.90 21.10
CA HIS A 284 -7.49 17.98 22.52
C HIS A 284 -8.00 19.34 23.10
N PRO A 285 -8.69 19.32 24.24
CA PRO A 285 -9.05 18.20 25.10
C PRO A 285 -10.32 17.47 24.69
N ASN A 286 -10.94 17.79 23.57
CA ASN A 286 -12.14 17.14 23.02
C ASN A 286 -13.33 17.16 24.02
N SER A 287 -13.62 18.32 24.58
CA SER A 287 -14.68 18.56 25.54
C SER A 287 -15.73 19.56 25.00
N ARG A 288 -17.01 19.32 25.29
CA ARG A 288 -18.14 20.09 24.70
C ARG A 288 -18.12 21.58 25.03
N ASN A 289 -17.52 21.99 26.15
CA ASN A 289 -17.53 23.37 26.65
C ASN A 289 -16.13 23.99 26.73
N VAL A 290 -15.16 23.39 26.05
CA VAL A 290 -13.77 23.87 25.99
C VAL A 290 -13.41 24.17 24.53
N ILE A 291 -12.82 25.34 24.28
CA ILE A 291 -12.21 25.71 23.01
C ILE A 291 -10.98 24.82 22.86
N PRO A 292 -10.84 24.02 21.77
CA PRO A 292 -9.70 23.13 21.59
C PRO A 292 -8.39 23.88 21.47
N GLY A 293 -7.40 23.47 22.30
CA GLY A 293 -6.07 24.06 22.31
C GLY A 293 -5.10 23.38 21.36
N ARG A 294 -5.33 22.12 20.97
CA ARG A 294 -4.46 21.39 20.06
C ARG A 294 -5.26 20.47 19.16
N VAL A 295 -4.90 20.44 17.86
CA VAL A 295 -5.44 19.47 16.91
C VAL A 295 -4.28 18.90 16.09
N PHE A 296 -4.22 17.57 16.02
CA PHE A 296 -3.33 16.83 15.14
C PHE A 296 -4.16 16.20 14.02
N PHE A 297 -3.66 16.24 12.78
CA PHE A 297 -4.32 15.60 11.64
C PHE A 297 -3.32 15.27 10.53
N THR A 298 -3.72 14.37 9.63
CA THR A 298 -2.89 13.91 8.52
C THR A 298 -3.48 14.35 7.18
N VAL A 299 -2.60 14.56 6.19
CA VAL A 299 -2.99 14.86 4.81
C VAL A 299 -2.31 13.88 3.87
N ASP A 300 -3.07 13.34 2.91
CA ASP A 300 -2.59 12.53 1.78
C ASP A 300 -2.89 13.27 0.47
N PHE A 301 -1.85 13.53 -0.32
CA PHE A 301 -1.94 14.05 -1.68
C PHE A 301 -1.43 13.04 -2.68
N ARG A 302 -2.16 12.88 -3.80
CA ARG A 302 -1.75 12.04 -4.93
C ARG A 302 -1.98 12.75 -6.25
N HIS A 303 -1.03 12.57 -7.18
CA HIS A 303 -1.14 13.07 -8.55
C HIS A 303 -0.16 12.33 -9.48
N PRO A 304 -0.51 12.01 -10.76
CA PRO A 304 0.40 11.37 -11.71
C PRO A 304 1.51 12.29 -12.24
N ASP A 305 1.41 13.61 -12.06
CA ASP A 305 2.44 14.60 -12.43
C ASP A 305 3.09 15.18 -11.17
N ASP A 306 4.41 14.99 -11.03
CA ASP A 306 5.17 15.45 -9.85
C ASP A 306 5.23 16.99 -9.74
N ALA A 307 5.22 17.72 -10.85
CA ALA A 307 5.21 19.18 -10.82
C ALA A 307 3.88 19.71 -10.26
N VAL A 308 2.76 19.01 -10.55
CA VAL A 308 1.45 19.33 -9.96
C VAL A 308 1.44 18.96 -8.48
N LEU A 309 1.98 17.79 -8.12
CA LEU A 309 2.10 17.37 -6.73
C LEU A 309 2.93 18.36 -5.89
N ALA A 310 3.99 18.93 -6.48
CA ALA A 310 4.78 20.00 -5.84
C ALA A 310 3.97 21.32 -5.68
N LYS A 311 3.10 21.66 -6.62
CA LYS A 311 2.18 22.81 -6.49
C LYS A 311 1.15 22.59 -5.38
N MET A 312 0.61 21.37 -5.25
CA MET A 312 -0.32 21.01 -4.19
C MET A 312 0.36 21.14 -2.81
N ASP A 313 1.62 20.69 -2.66
CA ASP A 313 2.43 20.88 -1.44
C ASP A 313 2.61 22.38 -1.12
N ALA A 314 3.02 23.18 -2.09
CA ALA A 314 3.21 24.61 -1.90
C ALA A 314 1.91 25.32 -1.49
N ALA A 315 0.78 24.95 -2.09
CA ALA A 315 -0.54 25.49 -1.74
C ALA A 315 -0.96 25.12 -0.31
N LEU A 316 -0.69 23.86 0.11
CA LEU A 316 -0.95 23.41 1.48
C LEU A 316 -0.13 24.26 2.49
N ARG A 317 1.18 24.32 2.31
CA ARG A 317 2.08 25.07 3.24
C ARG A 317 1.69 26.52 3.37
N LYS A 318 1.43 27.19 2.23
CA LYS A 318 0.99 28.57 2.20
C LYS A 318 -0.35 28.75 2.92
N GLY A 319 -1.35 27.94 2.58
CA GLY A 319 -2.69 28.09 3.16
C GLY A 319 -2.75 27.74 4.64
N VAL A 320 -1.97 26.75 5.10
CA VAL A 320 -1.85 26.43 6.54
C VAL A 320 -1.27 27.61 7.30
N ALA A 321 -0.20 28.24 6.78
CA ALA A 321 0.41 29.42 7.41
C ALA A 321 -0.59 30.60 7.48
N GLU A 322 -1.27 30.92 6.38
CA GLU A 322 -2.26 32.00 6.31
C GLU A 322 -3.44 31.77 7.29
N ILE A 323 -3.94 30.54 7.37
CA ILE A 323 -5.03 30.17 8.30
C ILE A 323 -4.56 30.29 9.76
N ALA A 324 -3.37 29.82 10.06
CA ALA A 324 -2.82 29.86 11.40
C ALA A 324 -2.57 31.29 11.88
N ASP A 325 -1.96 32.12 11.04
CA ASP A 325 -1.70 33.52 11.33
C ASP A 325 -3.01 34.29 11.58
N GLY A 326 -4.03 34.05 10.77
CA GLY A 326 -5.35 34.67 10.90
C GLY A 326 -6.12 34.33 12.19
N ILE A 327 -5.74 33.25 12.89
CA ILE A 327 -6.35 32.83 14.15
C ILE A 327 -5.39 33.02 15.34
N GLY A 328 -4.08 33.17 15.06
CA GLY A 328 -3.02 33.23 16.05
C GLY A 328 -2.62 31.86 16.60
N LEU A 329 -2.54 30.86 15.72
CA LEU A 329 -2.12 29.48 16.05
C LEU A 329 -0.62 29.30 15.78
N ALA A 330 0.03 28.43 16.56
CA ALA A 330 1.30 27.85 16.19
C ALA A 330 1.07 26.60 15.32
N THR A 331 2.01 26.34 14.38
CA THR A 331 1.91 25.23 13.44
C THR A 331 3.17 24.39 13.42
N GLU A 332 2.99 23.08 13.39
CA GLU A 332 4.02 22.11 13.00
C GLU A 332 3.49 21.37 11.78
N LEU A 333 4.23 21.39 10.67
CA LEU A 333 3.87 20.69 9.42
C LEU A 333 5.08 19.92 8.94
N GLU A 334 4.98 18.60 8.99
CA GLU A 334 6.01 17.67 8.56
C GLU A 334 5.52 16.87 7.37
N GLN A 335 6.35 16.73 6.32
CA GLN A 335 6.14 15.77 5.26
C GLN A 335 6.82 14.47 5.67
N ILE A 336 6.02 13.46 6.02
CA ILE A 336 6.52 12.17 6.53
C ILE A 336 6.78 11.14 5.44
N PHE A 337 6.22 11.36 4.24
CA PHE A 337 6.37 10.44 3.13
C PHE A 337 6.26 11.16 1.79
N TYR A 338 7.09 10.74 0.84
CA TYR A 338 7.04 11.18 -0.56
C TYR A 338 7.67 10.13 -1.47
N TYR A 339 7.00 9.85 -2.57
CA TYR A 339 7.62 9.30 -3.77
C TYR A 339 7.07 9.97 -5.02
N ALA A 340 7.93 10.09 -6.04
CA ALA A 340 7.56 10.64 -7.33
C ALA A 340 6.71 9.64 -8.13
N PRO A 341 5.89 10.09 -9.10
CA PRO A 341 5.25 9.21 -10.06
C PRO A 341 6.29 8.34 -10.79
N VAL A 342 5.95 7.08 -11.02
CA VAL A 342 6.86 6.12 -11.68
C VAL A 342 6.17 5.51 -12.88
N ALA A 343 6.74 5.72 -14.09
CA ALA A 343 6.31 5.00 -15.28
C ALA A 343 6.79 3.54 -15.22
N PHE A 344 5.91 2.59 -15.53
CA PHE A 344 6.26 1.18 -15.55
C PHE A 344 7.03 0.80 -16.82
N ASP A 345 7.78 -0.32 -16.74
CA ASP A 345 8.52 -0.83 -17.88
C ASP A 345 7.61 -1.10 -19.07
N GLU A 346 7.96 -0.52 -20.24
CA GLU A 346 7.12 -0.57 -21.44
C GLU A 346 6.92 -2.00 -21.96
N ALA A 347 7.90 -2.89 -21.81
CA ALA A 347 7.79 -4.28 -22.25
C ALA A 347 6.83 -5.06 -21.35
N CYS A 348 6.88 -4.82 -20.04
CA CYS A 348 5.93 -5.39 -19.08
C CYS A 348 4.51 -4.90 -19.36
N VAL A 349 4.31 -3.59 -19.56
CA VAL A 349 2.99 -3.00 -19.89
C VAL A 349 2.45 -3.60 -21.19
N LYS A 350 3.27 -3.72 -22.26
CA LYS A 350 2.87 -4.36 -23.52
C LYS A 350 2.48 -5.82 -23.33
N SER A 351 3.19 -6.56 -22.48
CA SER A 351 2.87 -7.95 -22.19
C SER A 351 1.51 -8.11 -21.51
N VAL A 352 1.22 -7.27 -20.51
CA VAL A 352 -0.08 -7.24 -19.83
C VAL A 352 -1.19 -6.86 -20.80
N ARG A 353 -0.98 -5.82 -21.62
CA ARG A 353 -1.96 -5.36 -22.63
C ARG A 353 -2.28 -6.42 -23.68
N ALA A 354 -1.31 -7.25 -24.05
CA ALA A 354 -1.50 -8.34 -25.00
C ALA A 354 -2.26 -9.54 -24.39
N ALA A 355 -2.26 -9.67 -23.06
CA ALA A 355 -2.93 -10.74 -22.34
C ALA A 355 -4.35 -10.36 -21.90
N ALA A 356 -4.65 -9.07 -21.72
CA ALA A 356 -5.95 -8.54 -21.34
C ALA A 356 -6.92 -8.43 -22.53
#